data_644ebf44d19ae9f783dbb9b0879dfc40
#
_entry.id   644ebf44d19ae9f783dbb9b0879dfc40
#
_cell.length_a   1.000
_cell.length_b   1.000
_cell.length_c   1.000
_cell.angle_alpha   90.00
_cell.angle_beta   90.00
_cell.angle_gamma   90.00
#
_symmetry.space_group_name_H-M   'P 1'
#
loop_
_entity.id
_entity.type
_entity.pdbx_description
1 polymer ?
#
loop_
_entity_poly.entity_id
_entity_poly.type
_entity_poly.pdbx_seq_one_letter_code
_entity_poly.pdbx_strand_id
1 'polypeptide(L)'
;MATGSGNKISRKPHTFRFAGFTRTGEAGKLQVQTRNTELSGGGAYPAYALADIVLKGENVVFPAGEGTIVRAATPAEVSDGVQYEDAIIVTSDLSVYRYEPNTGKYTELTGIALSLLPTIVPYLSAEKDEYAVLFGGTVAAVRAGGTVKTFAGSCYKNYGCAAAERLFFAADGKKVKYSGVLSPGNTTDSADEGGYIVLPADSDMRGMCALGKYVYVFFEKEAYRLDGRGAARDFSAEKMCYCGGRIYENSVFACGDGICFVTDEGIYFFDGTTFTNVTKKRTEFSFSDLKMLYCAGAAGKFLCQFGKSALLTKSVLYNTETGALSEIQCALKTACAYGERLFVNRGGEEKEFLFGKRASDDISYTLQRLNEDFSKKGVKTLKRLTLYGTGTAEVNVYCGKETTPKTYVTALSETGKSIEVNESAESFSFTAFLSGGTTLTGAEAEVYAFGRK
;
A
#
# COMPACT_ATOMS: atom_id res chain seq x y z
N MET A 1 -44.17 -25.90 54.45
CA MET A 1 -44.28 -25.05 53.28
C MET A 1 -42.94 -24.37 53.07
N ALA A 2 -42.16 -24.85 52.12
CA ALA A 2 -40.86 -24.24 51.80
C ALA A 2 -41.06 -23.28 50.62
N THR A 3 -40.95 -21.99 50.93
CA THR A 3 -40.97 -20.94 49.90
C THR A 3 -39.65 -20.95 49.17
N GLY A 4 -39.64 -21.50 47.96
CA GLY A 4 -38.49 -21.43 47.05
C GLY A 4 -38.25 -19.98 46.64
N SER A 5 -37.16 -19.40 47.13
CA SER A 5 -36.65 -18.13 46.60
C SER A 5 -36.13 -18.39 45.18
N GLY A 6 -36.94 -18.10 44.19
CA GLY A 6 -36.51 -18.15 42.78
C GLY A 6 -35.40 -17.12 42.55
N ASN A 7 -34.18 -17.58 42.41
CA ASN A 7 -33.03 -16.78 41.96
C ASN A 7 -33.40 -16.11 40.64
N LYS A 8 -33.78 -14.84 40.69
CA LYS A 8 -33.88 -14.00 39.49
C LYS A 8 -32.49 -13.85 38.87
N ILE A 9 -32.17 -14.70 37.89
CA ILE A 9 -30.98 -14.54 37.10
C ILE A 9 -31.17 -13.26 36.28
N SER A 10 -30.46 -12.24 36.66
CA SER A 10 -30.41 -10.99 35.90
C SER A 10 -29.73 -11.26 34.54
N ARG A 11 -30.55 -11.51 33.53
CA ARG A 11 -30.11 -11.71 32.15
C ARG A 11 -29.86 -10.35 31.52
N LYS A 12 -28.63 -9.81 31.66
CA LYS A 12 -28.25 -8.64 30.89
C LYS A 12 -27.74 -9.10 29.54
N PRO A 13 -28.23 -8.51 28.43
CA PRO A 13 -27.66 -8.77 27.11
C PRO A 13 -26.24 -8.25 27.02
N HIS A 14 -25.40 -8.95 26.28
CA HIS A 14 -24.07 -8.49 25.90
C HIS A 14 -24.08 -8.27 24.38
N THR A 15 -23.76 -7.05 23.96
CA THR A 15 -23.53 -6.76 22.55
C THR A 15 -22.06 -7.04 22.22
N PHE A 16 -21.85 -7.89 21.25
CA PHE A 16 -20.53 -8.23 20.73
C PHE A 16 -20.42 -7.67 19.31
N ARG A 17 -19.46 -6.78 19.09
CA ARG A 17 -19.20 -6.17 17.80
C ARG A 17 -17.99 -6.82 17.15
N PHE A 18 -18.13 -7.24 15.89
CA PHE A 18 -17.02 -7.72 15.12
C PHE A 18 -16.14 -6.55 14.68
N ALA A 19 -14.85 -6.61 15.04
CA ALA A 19 -13.90 -5.51 14.86
C ALA A 19 -13.29 -5.47 13.44
N GLY A 20 -14.10 -5.67 12.41
CA GLY A 20 -13.69 -5.62 11.02
C GLY A 20 -13.49 -7.00 10.37
N PHE A 21 -12.68 -7.03 9.33
CA PHE A 21 -12.55 -8.16 8.40
C PHE A 21 -11.12 -8.66 8.33
N THR A 22 -10.92 -9.94 8.06
CA THR A 22 -9.60 -10.58 7.97
C THR A 22 -9.64 -11.79 7.05
N ARG A 23 -8.47 -12.22 6.57
CA ARG A 23 -8.30 -13.50 5.88
C ARG A 23 -7.91 -14.63 6.85
N THR A 24 -7.40 -14.30 8.01
CA THR A 24 -6.74 -15.26 8.92
C THR A 24 -7.67 -15.89 9.94
N GLY A 25 -8.95 -15.57 9.96
CA GLY A 25 -9.90 -16.08 10.96
C GLY A 25 -9.62 -15.58 12.38
N GLU A 26 -8.99 -14.41 12.55
CA GLU A 26 -8.70 -13.81 13.85
C GLU A 26 -9.96 -13.64 14.70
N ALA A 27 -9.84 -13.91 16.01
CA ALA A 27 -10.97 -13.79 16.94
C ALA A 27 -11.55 -12.38 16.94
N GLY A 28 -12.88 -12.29 16.97
CA GLY A 28 -13.60 -11.03 16.95
C GLY A 28 -13.69 -10.32 15.60
N LYS A 29 -13.19 -10.94 14.52
CA LYS A 29 -13.30 -10.43 13.15
C LYS A 29 -14.05 -11.40 12.25
N LEU A 30 -14.67 -10.89 11.20
CA LEU A 30 -15.29 -11.70 10.15
C LEU A 30 -14.22 -12.11 9.13
N GLN A 31 -14.21 -13.39 8.78
CA GLN A 31 -13.28 -13.91 7.78
C GLN A 31 -13.86 -13.79 6.37
N VAL A 32 -13.13 -13.13 5.48
CA VAL A 32 -13.49 -12.99 4.07
C VAL A 32 -12.95 -14.18 3.28
N GLN A 33 -13.80 -14.87 2.54
CA GLN A 33 -13.43 -16.03 1.72
C GLN A 33 -13.05 -15.65 0.30
N THR A 34 -13.65 -14.60 -0.25
CA THR A 34 -13.39 -14.15 -1.62
C THR A 34 -12.21 -13.17 -1.65
N ARG A 35 -11.37 -13.26 -2.68
CA ARG A 35 -10.30 -12.29 -2.95
C ARG A 35 -10.85 -11.07 -3.70
N ASN A 36 -10.03 -10.09 -3.94
CA ASN A 36 -10.40 -8.77 -4.46
C ASN A 36 -11.32 -7.98 -3.51
N THR A 37 -11.07 -8.10 -2.24
CA THR A 37 -11.83 -7.42 -1.19
C THR A 37 -10.92 -6.55 -0.37
N GLU A 38 -11.49 -5.49 0.17
CA GLU A 38 -10.82 -4.64 1.13
C GLU A 38 -10.78 -5.32 2.50
N LEU A 39 -9.59 -5.42 3.08
CA LEU A 39 -9.33 -5.94 4.42
C LEU A 39 -8.97 -4.78 5.33
N SER A 40 -9.94 -3.96 5.66
CA SER A 40 -9.60 -2.77 6.44
C SER A 40 -9.54 -3.04 7.93
N GLY A 41 -8.72 -2.27 8.60
CA GLY A 41 -8.60 -2.26 10.05
C GLY A 41 -9.48 -1.26 10.75
N GLY A 42 -10.30 -0.50 10.07
CA GLY A 42 -10.96 0.67 10.61
C GLY A 42 -12.39 0.88 10.14
N GLY A 43 -13.20 -0.18 10.05
CA GLY A 43 -14.63 -0.02 9.74
C GLY A 43 -14.94 0.29 8.29
N ALA A 44 -14.05 -0.01 7.38
CA ALA A 44 -14.30 0.08 5.96
C ALA A 44 -14.44 -1.32 5.36
N TYR A 45 -14.99 -1.47 4.42
CA TYR A 45 -15.89 -2.19 3.53
C TYR A 45 -15.21 -3.37 2.81
N PRO A 46 -15.64 -4.60 2.99
CA PRO A 46 -15.35 -5.68 2.06
C PRO A 46 -16.10 -5.50 0.73
N ALA A 47 -16.68 -4.35 0.51
CA ALA A 47 -17.61 -4.12 -0.59
C ALA A 47 -16.98 -3.85 -1.94
N TYR A 48 -15.68 -3.66 -1.99
CA TYR A 48 -15.01 -3.42 -3.26
C TYR A 48 -14.39 -4.72 -3.76
N ALA A 49 -15.16 -5.47 -4.51
CA ALA A 49 -14.56 -6.45 -5.38
C ALA A 49 -13.75 -5.69 -6.43
N LEU A 50 -12.44 -5.67 -6.26
CA LEU A 50 -11.51 -5.15 -7.27
C LEU A 50 -11.29 -6.20 -8.37
N ALA A 51 -12.37 -6.83 -8.84
CA ALA A 51 -12.29 -7.88 -9.85
C ALA A 51 -11.75 -7.37 -11.17
N ASP A 52 -12.07 -6.12 -11.46
CA ASP A 52 -11.46 -5.40 -12.57
C ASP A 52 -10.97 -4.08 -12.01
N ILE A 53 -9.71 -3.82 -12.14
CA ILE A 53 -9.18 -2.49 -11.94
C ILE A 53 -9.94 -1.60 -12.92
N VAL A 54 -10.79 -0.74 -12.41
CA VAL A 54 -11.45 0.25 -13.25
C VAL A 54 -10.40 1.25 -13.64
N LEU A 55 -10.05 1.20 -14.88
CA LEU A 55 -9.01 1.98 -15.48
C LEU A 55 -9.69 3.15 -16.14
N LYS A 56 -9.43 4.33 -15.64
CA LYS A 56 -9.91 5.56 -16.24
C LYS A 56 -8.90 6.03 -17.27
N GLY A 57 -9.43 6.46 -18.36
CA GLY A 57 -8.68 7.21 -19.33
C GLY A 57 -8.29 6.42 -20.56
N GLU A 58 -7.81 7.16 -21.51
CA GLU A 58 -7.27 6.67 -22.73
C GLU A 58 -6.11 5.72 -22.44
N ASN A 59 -6.04 4.64 -23.19
CA ASN A 59 -4.90 3.75 -23.12
C ASN A 59 -3.65 4.57 -23.41
N VAL A 60 -2.73 4.63 -22.48
CA VAL A 60 -1.41 5.17 -22.76
C VAL A 60 -0.73 4.14 -23.65
N VAL A 61 -0.68 4.43 -24.94
CA VAL A 61 -0.04 3.56 -25.93
C VAL A 61 1.46 3.83 -25.87
N PHE A 62 2.24 2.83 -25.48
CA PHE A 62 3.69 2.93 -25.45
C PHE A 62 4.31 2.69 -26.83
N PRO A 63 5.55 3.20 -27.05
CA PRO A 63 6.24 2.94 -28.31
C PRO A 63 6.26 1.45 -28.59
N ALA A 64 5.98 1.10 -29.84
CA ALA A 64 5.99 -0.29 -30.31
C ALA A 64 7.37 -0.90 -30.10
N GLY A 65 7.52 -1.62 -29.02
CA GLY A 65 8.69 -2.31 -28.59
C GLY A 65 8.36 -2.98 -27.27
N GLU A 66 8.92 -4.08 -26.96
CA GLU A 66 8.58 -4.99 -25.85
C GLU A 66 8.74 -4.36 -24.44
N GLY A 67 8.79 -3.02 -24.36
CA GLY A 67 9.04 -2.30 -23.12
C GLY A 67 7.83 -2.26 -22.20
N THR A 68 7.94 -2.92 -21.07
CA THR A 68 7.05 -2.68 -19.94
C THR A 68 7.48 -1.39 -19.24
N ILE A 69 6.57 -0.44 -18.99
CA ILE A 69 6.89 0.73 -18.18
C ILE A 69 7.24 0.31 -16.78
N VAL A 70 8.35 0.78 -16.32
CA VAL A 70 8.86 0.44 -15.00
C VAL A 70 8.99 1.66 -14.10
N ARG A 71 9.17 2.84 -14.69
CA ARG A 71 9.21 4.11 -13.96
C ARG A 71 8.70 5.24 -14.85
N ALA A 72 7.92 6.14 -14.27
CA ALA A 72 7.50 7.37 -14.91
C ALA A 72 7.53 8.52 -13.90
N ALA A 73 7.90 9.70 -14.32
CA ALA A 73 7.81 10.92 -13.55
C ALA A 73 7.56 12.10 -14.47
N THR A 74 6.85 13.11 -13.97
CA THR A 74 6.72 14.39 -14.64
C THR A 74 7.73 15.35 -14.04
N PRO A 75 8.60 15.98 -14.83
CA PRO A 75 9.21 17.21 -14.38
C PRO A 75 8.09 18.21 -14.17
N ALA A 76 8.03 18.82 -12.99
CA ALA A 76 7.10 19.90 -12.76
C ALA A 76 7.53 21.08 -13.61
N GLU A 77 6.70 21.61 -14.45
CA GLU A 77 7.03 22.81 -15.22
C GLU A 77 5.94 23.85 -15.09
N VAL A 78 6.37 25.04 -14.72
CA VAL A 78 5.61 26.28 -14.89
C VAL A 78 6.48 27.25 -15.66
N SER A 79 6.47 27.17 -16.97
CA SER A 79 7.04 28.18 -17.83
C SER A 79 5.90 28.99 -18.42
N ASP A 80 5.88 30.29 -18.20
CA ASP A 80 4.94 31.25 -18.77
C ASP A 80 3.44 30.93 -18.60
N GLY A 81 3.08 30.23 -17.52
CA GLY A 81 1.70 29.86 -17.22
C GLY A 81 1.15 28.70 -18.06
N VAL A 82 1.97 28.05 -18.85
CA VAL A 82 1.63 26.81 -19.55
C VAL A 82 2.16 25.63 -18.76
N GLN A 83 1.26 24.76 -18.31
CA GLN A 83 1.60 23.55 -17.60
C GLN A 83 1.92 22.46 -18.64
N TYR A 84 3.19 22.12 -18.80
CA TYR A 84 3.60 20.99 -19.62
C TYR A 84 3.61 19.73 -18.79
N GLU A 85 2.70 18.82 -19.06
CA GLU A 85 2.64 17.51 -18.42
C GLU A 85 3.47 16.46 -19.17
N ASP A 86 4.69 16.79 -19.55
CA ASP A 86 5.56 15.80 -20.18
C ASP A 86 5.95 14.72 -19.17
N ALA A 87 5.84 13.47 -19.58
CA ALA A 87 6.27 12.36 -18.76
C ALA A 87 7.63 11.82 -19.20
N ILE A 88 8.49 11.50 -18.26
CA ILE A 88 9.69 10.71 -18.52
C ILE A 88 9.36 9.24 -18.22
N ILE A 89 9.50 8.40 -19.22
CA ILE A 89 9.17 6.98 -19.18
C ILE A 89 10.45 6.18 -19.37
N VAL A 90 10.65 5.18 -18.53
CA VAL A 90 11.76 4.23 -18.68
C VAL A 90 11.19 2.84 -18.87
N THR A 91 11.62 2.20 -19.93
CA THR A 91 11.20 0.85 -20.30
C THR A 91 12.09 -0.22 -19.68
N SER A 92 11.69 -1.47 -19.75
CA SER A 92 12.42 -2.60 -19.11
C SER A 92 13.80 -2.84 -19.71
N ASP A 93 14.04 -2.41 -20.95
CA ASP A 93 15.32 -2.42 -21.64
C ASP A 93 16.21 -1.21 -21.33
N LEU A 94 15.76 -0.36 -20.37
CA LEU A 94 16.43 0.86 -19.92
C LEU A 94 16.44 2.01 -20.93
N SER A 95 15.66 1.92 -21.98
CA SER A 95 15.42 3.05 -22.90
C SER A 95 14.59 4.13 -22.22
N VAL A 96 14.92 5.38 -22.46
CA VAL A 96 14.26 6.54 -21.84
C VAL A 96 13.51 7.31 -22.90
N TYR A 97 12.26 7.62 -22.62
CA TYR A 97 11.38 8.36 -23.52
C TYR A 97 10.79 9.58 -22.84
N ARG A 98 10.61 10.64 -23.61
CA ARG A 98 9.73 11.74 -23.29
C ARG A 98 8.37 11.47 -23.90
N TYR A 99 7.33 11.50 -23.10
CA TYR A 99 5.95 11.39 -23.55
C TYR A 99 5.25 12.72 -23.41
N GLU A 100 4.61 13.16 -24.47
CA GLU A 100 3.80 14.37 -24.53
C GLU A 100 2.31 13.97 -24.50
N PRO A 101 1.61 14.07 -23.36
CA PRO A 101 0.23 13.61 -23.23
C PRO A 101 -0.74 14.28 -24.21
N ASN A 102 -0.51 15.57 -24.47
CA ASN A 102 -1.38 16.36 -25.35
C ASN A 102 -1.33 15.91 -26.83
N THR A 103 -0.22 15.36 -27.26
CA THR A 103 0.00 14.91 -28.65
C THR A 103 0.04 13.39 -28.79
N GLY A 104 0.16 12.66 -27.67
CA GLY A 104 0.39 11.22 -27.64
C GLY A 104 1.76 10.81 -28.21
N LYS A 105 2.68 11.76 -28.34
CA LYS A 105 3.98 11.54 -28.99
C LYS A 105 5.02 11.04 -28.00
N TYR A 106 5.78 10.04 -28.41
CA TYR A 106 6.97 9.53 -27.74
C TYR A 106 8.22 9.97 -28.49
N THR A 107 9.18 10.48 -27.74
CA THR A 107 10.51 10.82 -28.26
C THR A 107 11.55 10.11 -27.42
N GLU A 108 12.34 9.26 -28.03
CA GLU A 108 13.46 8.60 -27.35
C GLU A 108 14.54 9.64 -26.99
N LEU A 109 15.00 9.57 -25.75
CA LEU A 109 16.04 10.45 -25.22
C LEU A 109 17.39 9.73 -25.27
N THR A 110 18.26 10.19 -26.13
CA THR A 110 19.62 9.65 -26.27
C THR A 110 20.59 10.33 -25.30
N GLY A 111 21.71 9.65 -24.99
CA GLY A 111 22.74 10.19 -24.11
C GLY A 111 22.51 9.92 -22.62
N ILE A 112 21.51 9.13 -22.27
CA ILE A 112 21.27 8.63 -20.91
C ILE A 112 21.72 7.17 -20.87
N ALA A 113 22.78 6.89 -20.09
CA ALA A 113 23.28 5.53 -19.90
C ALA A 113 22.83 5.02 -18.52
N LEU A 114 21.77 4.23 -18.49
CA LEU A 114 21.29 3.55 -17.28
C LEU A 114 21.87 2.13 -17.24
N SER A 115 22.27 1.68 -16.06
CA SER A 115 22.68 0.28 -15.83
C SER A 115 21.61 -0.52 -15.10
N LEU A 116 20.59 0.16 -14.58
CA LEU A 116 19.42 -0.43 -13.91
C LEU A 116 18.25 0.56 -13.93
N LEU A 117 17.07 0.05 -13.63
CA LEU A 117 15.86 0.84 -13.55
C LEU A 117 15.99 1.97 -12.54
N PRO A 118 15.84 3.24 -12.96
CA PRO A 118 16.11 4.37 -12.10
C PRO A 118 15.00 4.65 -11.10
N THR A 119 15.35 5.27 -9.99
CA THR A 119 14.42 6.14 -9.27
C THR A 119 14.43 7.48 -9.97
N ILE A 120 13.26 8.05 -10.20
CA ILE A 120 13.09 9.34 -10.87
C ILE A 120 12.48 10.32 -9.87
N VAL A 121 13.11 11.48 -9.72
CA VAL A 121 12.62 12.51 -8.80
C VAL A 121 12.56 13.87 -9.50
N PRO A 122 11.53 14.68 -9.24
CA PRO A 122 11.51 16.06 -9.70
C PRO A 122 12.52 16.91 -8.92
N TYR A 123 13.15 17.85 -9.59
CA TYR A 123 14.11 18.76 -8.96
C TYR A 123 14.11 20.13 -9.62
N LEU A 124 14.12 21.18 -8.80
CA LEU A 124 14.22 22.56 -9.25
C LEU A 124 15.64 23.09 -8.99
N SER A 125 16.27 23.70 -10.00
CA SER A 125 17.59 24.33 -9.87
C SER A 125 17.48 25.81 -9.47
N ALA A 126 18.63 26.43 -9.12
CA ALA A 126 18.72 27.87 -8.85
C ALA A 126 18.31 28.74 -10.05
N GLU A 127 18.53 28.24 -11.26
CA GLU A 127 18.16 28.89 -12.52
C GLU A 127 16.66 28.72 -12.84
N LYS A 128 15.90 28.14 -11.91
CA LYS A 128 14.48 27.75 -12.08
C LYS A 128 14.25 26.72 -13.19
N ASP A 129 15.30 26.02 -13.58
CA ASP A 129 15.16 24.88 -14.46
C ASP A 129 14.60 23.68 -13.69
N GLU A 130 13.56 23.09 -14.23
CA GLU A 130 12.93 21.91 -13.68
C GLU A 130 13.46 20.66 -14.38
N TYR A 131 13.86 19.69 -13.60
CA TYR A 131 14.44 18.45 -14.07
C TYR A 131 13.67 17.25 -13.51
N ALA A 132 13.57 16.19 -14.33
CA ALA A 132 13.41 14.83 -13.83
C ALA A 132 14.81 14.23 -13.67
N VAL A 133 15.24 13.97 -12.45
CA VAL A 133 16.56 13.39 -12.16
C VAL A 133 16.42 11.88 -12.02
N LEU A 134 17.21 11.15 -12.81
CA LEU A 134 17.23 9.70 -12.89
C LEU A 134 18.44 9.16 -12.14
N PHE A 135 18.19 8.33 -11.14
CA PHE A 135 19.22 7.59 -10.41
C PHE A 135 19.18 6.12 -10.84
N GLY A 136 20.08 5.71 -11.71
CA GLY A 136 20.06 4.36 -12.30
C GLY A 136 21.46 3.84 -12.65
N GLY A 137 22.38 3.82 -11.66
CA GLY A 137 23.79 3.54 -11.85
C GLY A 137 24.59 4.79 -12.24
N THR A 138 23.99 5.68 -12.98
CA THR A 138 24.45 7.05 -13.27
C THR A 138 23.43 8.04 -12.76
N VAL A 139 23.81 9.29 -12.62
CA VAL A 139 22.90 10.39 -12.30
C VAL A 139 22.72 11.22 -13.55
N ALA A 140 21.57 11.14 -14.16
CA ALA A 140 21.19 11.90 -15.33
C ALA A 140 19.97 12.76 -15.03
N ALA A 141 19.77 13.84 -15.76
CA ALA A 141 18.62 14.69 -15.64
C ALA A 141 18.04 15.01 -17.01
N VAL A 142 16.73 15.05 -17.09
CA VAL A 142 16.00 15.51 -18.25
C VAL A 142 15.31 16.81 -17.87
N ARG A 143 15.66 17.88 -18.56
CA ARG A 143 14.97 19.17 -18.45
C ARG A 143 13.64 19.07 -19.18
N ALA A 144 12.67 19.85 -18.73
CA ALA A 144 11.48 20.09 -19.49
C ALA A 144 11.83 20.46 -20.96
N GLY A 145 11.06 19.91 -21.91
CA GLY A 145 11.42 20.00 -23.33
C GLY A 145 12.41 18.95 -23.84
N GLY A 146 12.90 18.02 -22.97
CA GLY A 146 13.65 16.84 -23.38
C GLY A 146 15.16 17.02 -23.47
N THR A 147 15.73 18.14 -23.01
CA THR A 147 17.17 18.30 -22.98
C THR A 147 17.79 17.42 -21.91
N VAL A 148 18.75 16.57 -22.30
CA VAL A 148 19.46 15.67 -21.40
C VAL A 148 20.70 16.33 -20.82
N LYS A 149 20.91 16.20 -19.52
CA LYS A 149 22.11 16.63 -18.82
C LYS A 149 22.59 15.48 -17.92
N THR A 150 23.85 15.10 -18.08
CA THR A 150 24.46 14.13 -17.19
C THR A 150 25.21 14.86 -16.09
N PHE A 151 24.91 14.54 -14.84
CA PHE A 151 25.64 15.05 -13.69
C PHE A 151 26.86 14.15 -13.41
N ALA A 152 27.94 14.76 -12.92
CA ALA A 152 29.12 14.01 -12.56
C ALA A 152 28.84 13.10 -11.36
N GLY A 153 28.89 11.80 -11.58
CA GLY A 153 28.81 10.82 -10.52
C GLY A 153 28.09 9.53 -10.90
N SER A 154 28.49 8.46 -10.24
CA SER A 154 27.78 7.19 -10.22
C SER A 154 26.84 7.16 -9.03
N CYS A 155 25.70 6.51 -9.20
CA CYS A 155 24.76 6.19 -8.12
C CYS A 155 24.86 4.70 -7.81
N TYR A 156 25.05 4.36 -6.54
CA TYR A 156 24.96 2.97 -6.11
C TYR A 156 23.50 2.52 -6.19
N LYS A 157 23.26 1.53 -7.04
CA LYS A 157 21.91 1.09 -7.38
C LYS A 157 21.04 2.28 -7.89
N ASN A 158 19.78 2.32 -7.50
CA ASN A 158 18.84 3.36 -7.88
C ASN A 158 18.38 4.21 -6.68
N TYR A 159 19.22 4.31 -5.66
CA TYR A 159 18.84 5.01 -4.43
C TYR A 159 19.18 6.48 -4.51
N GLY A 160 18.16 7.29 -4.75
CA GLY A 160 18.27 8.73 -4.81
C GLY A 160 16.94 9.42 -4.50
N CYS A 161 17.01 10.62 -3.94
CA CYS A 161 15.86 11.47 -3.66
C CYS A 161 16.27 12.94 -3.65
N ALA A 162 15.26 13.84 -3.59
CA ALA A 162 15.46 15.26 -3.40
C ALA A 162 14.85 15.70 -2.06
N ALA A 163 15.58 16.46 -1.28
CA ALA A 163 15.11 17.06 -0.03
C ALA A 163 15.93 18.30 0.29
N ALA A 164 15.36 19.26 1.02
CA ALA A 164 16.06 20.44 1.46
C ALA A 164 16.85 21.17 0.32
N GLU A 165 16.23 21.27 -0.86
CA GLU A 165 16.80 21.89 -2.06
C GLU A 165 18.09 21.23 -2.57
N ARG A 166 18.34 19.99 -2.20
CA ARG A 166 19.51 19.19 -2.58
C ARG A 166 19.08 17.84 -3.16
N LEU A 167 19.94 17.28 -3.98
CA LEU A 167 19.90 15.86 -4.35
C LEU A 167 20.68 15.05 -3.33
N PHE A 168 20.13 13.92 -2.92
CA PHE A 168 20.79 12.91 -2.10
C PHE A 168 20.78 11.59 -2.86
N PHE A 169 21.90 10.90 -2.93
CA PHE A 169 21.98 9.61 -3.60
C PHE A 169 23.10 8.72 -2.99
N ALA A 170 22.90 7.44 -3.08
CA ALA A 170 23.87 6.49 -2.59
C ALA A 170 25.13 6.49 -3.48
N ALA A 171 26.31 6.67 -2.88
CA ALA A 171 27.59 6.54 -3.57
C ALA A 171 28.13 5.10 -3.49
N ASP A 172 27.86 4.43 -2.39
CA ASP A 172 28.10 3.01 -2.15
C ASP A 172 27.06 2.47 -1.16
N GLY A 173 27.24 1.25 -0.67
CA GLY A 173 26.27 0.61 0.24
C GLY A 173 26.02 1.35 1.57
N LYS A 174 26.89 2.29 1.97
CA LYS A 174 26.83 3.00 3.26
C LYS A 174 27.01 4.50 3.16
N LYS A 175 27.41 5.00 2.00
CA LYS A 175 27.72 6.40 1.78
C LYS A 175 26.62 7.09 0.98
N VAL A 176 26.09 8.16 1.52
CA VAL A 176 25.15 9.06 0.86
C VAL A 176 25.89 10.31 0.40
N LYS A 177 25.90 10.57 -0.90
CA LYS A 177 26.34 11.85 -1.47
C LYS A 177 25.16 12.83 -1.48
N TYR A 178 25.51 14.11 -1.41
CA TYR A 178 24.55 15.20 -1.58
C TYR A 178 25.11 16.29 -2.48
N SER A 179 24.21 17.00 -3.17
CA SER A 179 24.55 18.14 -4.02
C SER A 179 24.58 19.44 -3.24
N GLY A 180 25.11 20.49 -3.86
CA GLY A 180 24.88 21.87 -3.42
C GLY A 180 23.40 22.24 -3.42
N VAL A 181 23.06 23.30 -2.66
CA VAL A 181 21.70 23.85 -2.62
C VAL A 181 21.32 24.36 -4.01
N LEU A 182 20.19 23.90 -4.53
CA LEU A 182 19.70 24.22 -5.88
C LEU A 182 20.73 24.03 -7.01
N SER A 183 21.81 23.28 -6.74
CA SER A 183 22.92 23.04 -7.65
C SER A 183 23.16 21.54 -7.84
N PRO A 184 22.35 20.87 -8.65
CA PRO A 184 22.32 19.40 -8.73
C PRO A 184 23.60 18.77 -9.30
N GLY A 185 24.36 19.51 -10.11
CA GLY A 185 25.63 19.07 -10.67
C GLY A 185 26.84 19.23 -9.73
N ASN A 186 26.71 19.98 -8.65
CA ASN A 186 27.80 20.21 -7.71
C ASN A 186 27.75 19.20 -6.57
N THR A 187 28.47 18.11 -6.74
CA THR A 187 28.61 17.00 -5.76
C THR A 187 30.02 16.89 -5.21
N THR A 188 30.85 17.93 -5.43
CA THR A 188 32.23 17.98 -4.92
C THR A 188 32.23 18.25 -3.42
N ASP A 189 33.20 17.65 -2.73
CA ASP A 189 33.37 17.80 -1.29
C ASP A 189 33.93 19.21 -1.00
N SER A 190 33.04 20.18 -0.86
CA SER A 190 33.35 21.52 -0.42
C SER A 190 32.42 21.93 0.72
N ALA A 191 32.92 22.75 1.64
CA ALA A 191 32.27 23.00 2.94
C ALA A 191 30.82 23.48 2.86
N ASP A 192 30.37 24.07 1.75
CA ASP A 192 29.07 24.72 1.63
C ASP A 192 28.23 24.22 0.45
N GLU A 193 28.76 23.33 -0.42
CA GLU A 193 28.10 23.04 -1.67
C GLU A 193 27.66 21.58 -1.81
N GLY A 194 28.59 20.64 -1.83
CA GLY A 194 28.32 19.21 -1.95
C GLY A 194 29.20 18.40 -1.03
N GLY A 195 28.98 17.10 -0.96
CA GLY A 195 29.77 16.22 -0.11
C GLY A 195 29.15 14.86 0.10
N TYR A 196 29.51 14.22 1.22
CA TYR A 196 28.98 12.91 1.56
C TYR A 196 28.84 12.70 3.07
N ILE A 197 27.97 11.78 3.44
CA ILE A 197 27.77 11.26 4.80
C ILE A 197 27.99 9.76 4.77
N VAL A 198 28.76 9.24 5.70
CA VAL A 198 28.94 7.78 5.92
C VAL A 198 28.06 7.35 7.08
N LEU A 199 27.17 6.39 6.83
CA LEU A 199 26.26 5.86 7.85
C LEU A 199 26.89 4.60 8.49
N PRO A 200 26.90 4.52 9.83
CA PRO A 200 27.50 3.38 10.55
C PRO A 200 26.53 2.19 10.59
N ALA A 201 26.09 1.73 9.43
CA ALA A 201 25.16 0.60 9.31
C ALA A 201 25.90 -0.74 9.18
N ASP A 202 25.30 -1.82 9.65
CA ASP A 202 25.87 -3.17 9.59
C ASP A 202 25.74 -3.84 8.21
N SER A 203 24.78 -3.39 7.40
CA SER A 203 24.50 -3.95 6.06
C SER A 203 24.54 -2.87 4.99
N ASP A 204 24.40 -3.29 3.73
CA ASP A 204 24.23 -2.37 2.61
C ASP A 204 22.81 -1.78 2.57
N MET A 205 22.73 -0.59 1.97
CA MET A 205 21.49 0.15 1.75
C MET A 205 20.48 -0.67 0.92
N ARG A 206 19.21 -0.61 1.32
CA ARG A 206 18.07 -1.28 0.66
C ARG A 206 17.12 -0.31 -0.02
N GLY A 207 17.14 0.96 0.37
CA GLY A 207 16.34 2.00 -0.22
C GLY A 207 16.58 3.35 0.43
N MET A 208 16.18 4.39 -0.27
CA MET A 208 16.24 5.76 0.22
C MET A 208 15.09 6.56 -0.35
N CYS A 209 14.48 7.41 0.46
CA CYS A 209 13.45 8.35 0.01
C CYS A 209 13.41 9.58 0.90
N ALA A 210 12.78 10.64 0.39
CA ALA A 210 12.50 11.84 1.16
C ALA A 210 11.08 11.81 1.74
N LEU A 211 10.90 12.31 2.95
CA LEU A 211 9.61 12.59 3.56
C LEU A 211 9.70 13.94 4.26
N GLY A 212 8.93 14.90 3.74
CA GLY A 212 9.05 16.29 4.16
C GLY A 212 10.46 16.82 3.92
N LYS A 213 11.08 17.32 4.98
CA LYS A 213 12.42 17.92 4.93
C LYS A 213 13.57 16.96 5.20
N TYR A 214 13.27 15.71 5.50
CA TYR A 214 14.26 14.70 5.87
C TYR A 214 14.47 13.68 4.77
N VAL A 215 15.67 13.10 4.75
CA VAL A 215 15.99 11.93 3.96
C VAL A 215 16.02 10.72 4.88
N TYR A 216 15.36 9.65 4.47
CA TYR A 216 15.34 8.39 5.19
C TYR A 216 16.09 7.34 4.39
N VAL A 217 17.03 6.67 5.05
CA VAL A 217 17.89 5.65 4.45
C VAL A 217 17.62 4.35 5.17
N PHE A 218 17.26 3.33 4.40
CA PHE A 218 16.88 2.02 4.89
C PHE A 218 17.97 1.00 4.56
N PHE A 219 18.35 0.23 5.56
CA PHE A 219 19.26 -0.90 5.47
C PHE A 219 18.48 -2.21 5.69
N GLU A 220 19.18 -3.34 5.80
CA GLU A 220 18.48 -4.62 5.95
C GLU A 220 17.59 -4.66 7.21
N LYS A 221 18.11 -4.19 8.34
CA LYS A 221 17.39 -4.16 9.65
C LYS A 221 17.54 -2.84 10.39
N GLU A 222 17.89 -1.80 9.70
CA GLU A 222 18.13 -0.48 10.28
C GLU A 222 17.56 0.61 9.38
N ALA A 223 17.22 1.73 9.98
CA ALA A 223 16.82 2.93 9.28
C ALA A 223 17.50 4.15 9.91
N TYR A 224 17.87 5.11 9.09
CA TYR A 224 18.48 6.37 9.50
C TYR A 224 17.66 7.54 8.94
N ARG A 225 17.53 8.58 9.75
CA ARG A 225 17.00 9.86 9.33
C ARG A 225 18.16 10.84 9.16
N LEU A 226 18.24 11.47 8.00
CA LEU A 226 19.22 12.52 7.71
C LEU A 226 18.53 13.87 7.69
N ASP A 227 19.08 14.85 8.38
CA ASP A 227 18.72 16.26 8.25
C ASP A 227 19.83 16.94 7.45
N GLY A 228 19.54 17.29 6.22
CA GLY A 228 20.49 17.90 5.28
C GLY A 228 20.23 19.39 5.06
N ARG A 229 19.62 20.08 6.02
CA ARG A 229 19.35 21.52 5.95
C ARG A 229 20.56 22.33 6.42
N GLY A 230 20.68 23.53 5.87
CA GLY A 230 21.77 24.45 6.25
C GLY A 230 23.12 24.10 5.62
N ALA A 231 24.20 24.45 6.30
CA ALA A 231 25.53 24.13 5.86
C ALA A 231 25.86 22.66 6.11
N ALA A 232 26.76 22.09 5.32
CA ALA A 232 27.12 20.66 5.41
C ALA A 232 27.60 20.22 6.81
N ARG A 233 28.24 21.12 7.55
CA ARG A 233 28.69 20.88 8.95
C ARG A 233 27.54 20.71 9.94
N ASP A 234 26.32 21.17 9.58
CA ASP A 234 25.14 21.12 10.44
C ASP A 234 24.31 19.86 10.15
N PHE A 235 24.70 19.05 9.17
CA PHE A 235 24.02 17.83 8.83
C PHE A 235 24.11 16.83 9.96
N SER A 236 23.00 16.18 10.23
CA SER A 236 22.89 15.14 11.25
C SER A 236 22.30 13.85 10.70
N ALA A 237 22.76 12.74 11.24
CA ALA A 237 22.24 11.42 10.98
C ALA A 237 21.81 10.77 12.29
N GLU A 238 20.57 10.35 12.36
CA GLU A 238 19.99 9.70 13.54
C GLU A 238 19.53 8.29 13.20
N LYS A 239 19.98 7.30 13.98
CA LYS A 239 19.49 5.94 13.87
C LYS A 239 18.07 5.87 14.44
N MET A 240 17.14 5.36 13.65
CA MET A 240 15.74 5.20 14.02
C MET A 240 15.51 3.91 14.81
N CYS A 241 14.52 3.92 15.70
CA CYS A 241 14.12 2.71 16.43
C CYS A 241 13.24 1.81 15.52
N TYR A 242 13.89 1.05 14.66
CA TYR A 242 13.23 0.05 13.82
C TYR A 242 13.46 -1.36 14.40
N CYS A 243 12.38 -2.10 14.65
CA CYS A 243 12.39 -3.45 15.23
C CYS A 243 11.57 -4.43 14.38
N GLY A 244 11.55 -4.24 13.06
CA GLY A 244 10.81 -5.10 12.12
C GLY A 244 11.69 -6.13 11.43
N GLY A 245 11.09 -6.83 10.46
CA GLY A 245 11.76 -7.82 9.62
C GLY A 245 12.79 -7.22 8.66
N ARG A 246 13.42 -8.09 7.89
CA ARG A 246 14.41 -7.72 6.88
C ARG A 246 13.75 -6.95 5.73
N ILE A 247 14.24 -5.74 5.47
CA ILE A 247 13.75 -4.88 4.40
C ILE A 247 14.24 -5.38 3.04
N TYR A 248 13.34 -5.49 2.08
CA TYR A 248 13.65 -5.88 0.72
C TYR A 248 14.10 -4.68 -0.12
N GLU A 249 15.03 -4.93 -1.03
CA GLU A 249 15.48 -3.94 -2.00
C GLU A 249 14.34 -3.48 -2.92
N ASN A 250 14.40 -2.24 -3.39
CA ASN A 250 13.42 -1.65 -4.32
C ASN A 250 11.98 -1.64 -3.79
N SER A 251 11.78 -1.71 -2.48
CA SER A 251 10.46 -1.71 -1.86
C SER A 251 10.11 -0.43 -1.13
N VAL A 252 11.03 0.51 -1.00
CA VAL A 252 10.88 1.74 -0.20
C VAL A 252 10.33 2.86 -1.06
N PHE A 253 9.16 3.38 -0.70
CA PHE A 253 8.49 4.47 -1.42
C PHE A 253 7.86 5.46 -0.46
N ALA A 254 7.99 6.76 -0.78
CA ALA A 254 7.17 7.78 -0.15
C ALA A 254 5.73 7.68 -0.67
N CYS A 255 4.76 7.67 0.24
CA CYS A 255 3.33 7.50 -0.06
C CYS A 255 2.52 8.48 0.78
N GLY A 256 2.16 9.63 0.23
CA GLY A 256 1.48 10.67 0.99
C GLY A 256 2.34 11.16 2.16
N ASP A 257 1.79 11.13 3.36
CA ASP A 257 2.45 11.61 4.57
C ASP A 257 3.37 10.58 5.24
N GLY A 258 3.72 9.49 4.55
CA GLY A 258 4.55 8.44 5.12
C GLY A 258 5.38 7.69 4.09
N ILE A 259 6.08 6.67 4.59
CA ILE A 259 6.93 5.79 3.80
C ILE A 259 6.41 4.36 3.92
N CYS A 260 6.16 3.71 2.78
CA CYS A 260 5.83 2.29 2.72
C CYS A 260 7.03 1.47 2.26
N PHE A 261 7.18 0.28 2.80
CA PHE A 261 8.20 -0.67 2.38
C PHE A 261 7.81 -2.11 2.72
N VAL A 262 8.48 -3.07 2.08
CA VAL A 262 8.21 -4.50 2.25
C VAL A 262 9.34 -5.17 3.02
N THR A 263 8.97 -6.06 3.92
CA THR A 263 9.88 -6.91 4.69
C THR A 263 9.47 -8.37 4.61
N ASP A 264 10.29 -9.27 5.12
CA ASP A 264 9.95 -10.70 5.27
C ASP A 264 8.79 -10.95 6.27
N GLU A 265 8.43 -9.96 7.08
CA GLU A 265 7.26 -10.00 7.99
C GLU A 265 6.00 -9.38 7.40
N GLY A 266 6.09 -8.62 6.29
CA GLY A 266 4.96 -7.95 5.68
C GLY A 266 5.26 -6.56 5.15
N ILE A 267 4.19 -5.81 4.88
CA ILE A 267 4.24 -4.41 4.48
C ILE A 267 4.26 -3.54 5.72
N TYR A 268 5.20 -2.60 5.76
CA TYR A 268 5.31 -1.61 6.80
C TYR A 268 4.95 -0.22 6.27
N PHE A 269 4.32 0.56 7.14
CA PHE A 269 4.10 1.98 6.97
C PHE A 269 4.82 2.73 8.09
N PHE A 270 5.54 3.78 7.74
CA PHE A 270 6.23 4.69 8.63
C PHE A 270 5.63 6.08 8.48
N ASP A 271 5.05 6.62 9.54
CA ASP A 271 4.36 7.92 9.56
C ASP A 271 5.28 9.11 9.90
N GLY A 272 6.60 8.90 9.91
CA GLY A 272 7.59 9.88 10.37
C GLY A 272 8.04 9.68 11.82
N THR A 273 7.31 8.85 12.59
CA THR A 273 7.56 8.55 14.02
C THR A 273 7.57 7.05 14.30
N THR A 274 6.60 6.32 13.80
CA THR A 274 6.34 4.93 14.16
C THR A 274 6.31 4.01 12.95
N PHE A 275 6.96 2.85 13.08
CA PHE A 275 6.92 1.78 12.09
C PHE A 275 5.78 0.81 12.41
N THR A 276 4.80 0.70 11.53
CA THR A 276 3.62 -0.15 11.70
C THR A 276 3.56 -1.23 10.62
N ASN A 277 3.51 -2.51 11.01
CA ASN A 277 3.22 -3.59 10.06
C ASN A 277 1.73 -3.61 9.73
N VAL A 278 1.36 -3.16 8.54
CA VAL A 278 -0.04 -3.00 8.11
C VAL A 278 -0.69 -4.30 7.67
N THR A 279 0.10 -5.32 7.35
CA THR A 279 -0.41 -6.65 6.94
C THR A 279 -0.52 -7.63 8.09
N LYS A 280 0.03 -7.31 9.26
CA LYS A 280 0.05 -8.20 10.42
C LYS A 280 -1.37 -8.62 10.81
N LYS A 281 -1.61 -9.93 10.83
CA LYS A 281 -2.91 -10.53 11.14
C LYS A 281 -4.06 -10.17 10.19
N ARG A 282 -3.79 -9.53 9.05
CA ARG A 282 -4.82 -9.15 8.07
C ARG A 282 -4.81 -10.05 6.85
N THR A 283 -3.66 -10.56 6.46
CA THR A 283 -3.48 -11.43 5.29
C THR A 283 -2.95 -12.81 5.68
N GLU A 284 -3.22 -13.80 4.86
CA GLU A 284 -2.65 -15.15 4.95
C GLU A 284 -1.32 -15.29 4.19
N PHE A 285 -0.80 -14.20 3.64
CA PHE A 285 0.38 -14.23 2.79
C PHE A 285 1.66 -14.38 3.61
N SER A 286 2.55 -15.23 3.12
CA SER A 286 3.93 -15.29 3.58
C SER A 286 4.78 -14.35 2.72
N PHE A 287 5.44 -13.41 3.36
CA PHE A 287 6.38 -12.48 2.75
C PHE A 287 7.82 -13.00 2.81
N SER A 288 8.05 -14.15 3.42
CA SER A 288 9.36 -14.79 3.43
C SER A 288 9.71 -15.35 2.05
N ASP A 289 10.98 -15.32 1.70
CA ASP A 289 11.52 -15.94 0.48
C ASP A 289 10.88 -15.42 -0.82
N LEU A 290 10.74 -14.09 -0.94
CA LEU A 290 10.25 -13.46 -2.17
C LEU A 290 11.32 -13.50 -3.26
N LYS A 291 10.93 -14.01 -4.46
CA LYS A 291 11.75 -14.00 -5.66
C LYS A 291 11.36 -12.92 -6.65
N MET A 292 10.14 -12.44 -6.52
CA MET A 292 9.60 -11.35 -7.34
C MET A 292 8.97 -10.32 -6.41
N LEU A 293 9.35 -9.08 -6.60
CA LEU A 293 8.81 -7.96 -5.85
C LEU A 293 8.76 -6.72 -6.74
N TYR A 294 7.57 -6.22 -6.96
CA TYR A 294 7.33 -4.95 -7.65
C TYR A 294 6.52 -4.06 -6.73
N CYS A 295 6.98 -2.85 -6.53
CA CYS A 295 6.29 -1.87 -5.70
C CYS A 295 6.18 -0.55 -6.44
N ALA A 296 5.10 0.15 -6.15
CA ALA A 296 4.90 1.54 -6.55
C ALA A 296 4.15 2.28 -5.46
N GLY A 297 4.52 3.51 -5.23
CA GLY A 297 3.88 4.36 -4.23
C GLY A 297 3.64 5.76 -4.78
N ALA A 298 2.43 6.29 -4.60
CA ALA A 298 2.06 7.66 -4.93
C ALA A 298 0.81 8.06 -4.15
N ALA A 299 0.71 9.36 -3.81
CA ALA A 299 -0.51 10.00 -3.30
C ALA A 299 -1.31 9.17 -2.28
N GLY A 300 -0.67 8.75 -1.21
CA GLY A 300 -1.32 7.97 -0.17
C GLY A 300 -1.63 6.52 -0.51
N LYS A 301 -1.09 5.99 -1.62
CA LYS A 301 -1.33 4.60 -2.07
C LYS A 301 -0.02 3.87 -2.27
N PHE A 302 0.05 2.64 -1.80
CA PHE A 302 1.19 1.75 -1.99
C PHE A 302 0.70 0.43 -2.57
N LEU A 303 1.13 0.12 -3.79
CA LEU A 303 0.87 -1.14 -4.45
C LEU A 303 2.11 -2.03 -4.36
N CYS A 304 1.91 -3.25 -3.88
CA CYS A 304 2.93 -4.26 -3.75
C CYS A 304 2.48 -5.54 -4.46
N GLN A 305 3.24 -5.96 -5.45
CA GLN A 305 3.09 -7.26 -6.09
C GLN A 305 4.29 -8.13 -5.73
N PHE A 306 4.03 -9.32 -5.23
CA PHE A 306 5.06 -10.22 -4.73
C PHE A 306 4.75 -11.68 -5.02
N GLY A 307 5.76 -12.51 -5.04
CA GLY A 307 5.58 -13.94 -5.29
C GLY A 307 6.85 -14.76 -5.25
N LYS A 308 6.67 -16.08 -5.27
CA LYS A 308 7.77 -17.06 -5.38
C LYS A 308 8.08 -17.42 -6.83
N SER A 309 7.16 -17.16 -7.74
CA SER A 309 7.31 -17.35 -9.20
C SER A 309 6.28 -16.50 -9.93
N ALA A 310 6.42 -16.33 -11.23
CA ALA A 310 5.48 -15.61 -12.08
C ALA A 310 4.04 -16.16 -12.03
N LEU A 311 3.89 -17.45 -11.75
CA LEU A 311 2.58 -18.12 -11.64
C LEU A 311 1.95 -18.01 -10.24
N LEU A 312 2.73 -17.61 -9.24
CA LEU A 312 2.31 -17.53 -7.83
C LEU A 312 2.49 -16.10 -7.31
N THR A 313 2.06 -15.13 -8.10
CA THR A 313 2.07 -13.72 -7.71
C THR A 313 0.80 -13.32 -6.99
N LYS A 314 0.94 -12.43 -6.04
CA LYS A 314 -0.14 -11.81 -5.29
C LYS A 314 0.08 -10.30 -5.26
N SER A 315 -1.00 -9.55 -5.19
CA SER A 315 -0.93 -8.09 -5.15
C SER A 315 -1.75 -7.56 -3.99
N VAL A 316 -1.20 -6.57 -3.31
CA VAL A 316 -1.83 -5.87 -2.20
C VAL A 316 -1.71 -4.38 -2.44
N LEU A 317 -2.81 -3.68 -2.26
CA LEU A 317 -2.88 -2.23 -2.27
C LEU A 317 -3.15 -1.75 -0.85
N TYR A 318 -2.33 -0.84 -0.36
CA TYR A 318 -2.50 -0.17 0.92
C TYR A 318 -2.79 1.32 0.69
N ASN A 319 -3.85 1.84 1.32
CA ASN A 319 -4.16 3.25 1.35
C ASN A 319 -3.72 3.82 2.68
N THR A 320 -2.76 4.74 2.67
CA THR A 320 -2.19 5.31 3.89
C THR A 320 -3.15 6.25 4.62
N GLU A 321 -4.05 6.92 3.89
CA GLU A 321 -5.01 7.86 4.46
C GLU A 321 -6.11 7.16 5.26
N THR A 322 -6.62 6.05 4.73
CA THR A 322 -7.72 5.31 5.34
C THR A 322 -7.25 4.12 6.17
N GLY A 323 -5.98 3.71 6.04
CA GLY A 323 -5.46 2.48 6.60
C GLY A 323 -6.02 1.21 5.94
N ALA A 324 -6.74 1.37 4.82
CA ALA A 324 -7.34 0.26 4.10
C ALA A 324 -6.28 -0.59 3.39
N LEU A 325 -6.46 -1.90 3.48
CA LEU A 325 -5.63 -2.90 2.81
C LEU A 325 -6.52 -3.71 1.89
N SER A 326 -6.20 -3.75 0.61
CA SER A 326 -6.97 -4.50 -0.39
C SER A 326 -6.11 -5.56 -1.05
N GLU A 327 -6.63 -6.78 -1.13
CA GLU A 327 -6.01 -7.85 -1.90
C GLU A 327 -6.51 -7.81 -3.35
N ILE A 328 -5.59 -7.77 -4.30
CA ILE A 328 -5.91 -7.71 -5.73
C ILE A 328 -5.57 -9.06 -6.37
N GLN A 329 -6.56 -9.68 -7.00
CA GLN A 329 -6.39 -10.92 -7.75
C GLN A 329 -6.28 -10.62 -9.25
N CYS A 330 -5.27 -9.91 -9.66
CA CYS A 330 -4.97 -9.79 -11.08
C CYS A 330 -3.46 -9.99 -11.31
N ALA A 331 -3.14 -10.55 -12.45
CA ALA A 331 -1.76 -10.67 -12.89
C ALA A 331 -1.31 -9.29 -13.40
N LEU A 332 -0.79 -8.49 -12.48
CA LEU A 332 -0.09 -7.27 -12.84
C LEU A 332 1.31 -7.67 -13.31
N LYS A 333 1.76 -7.12 -14.42
CA LYS A 333 3.15 -7.32 -14.88
C LYS A 333 4.08 -6.33 -14.24
N THR A 334 3.64 -5.09 -14.10
CA THR A 334 4.39 -4.04 -13.40
C THR A 334 3.44 -2.99 -12.84
N ALA A 335 3.99 -2.15 -11.96
CA ALA A 335 3.33 -0.96 -11.47
C ALA A 335 4.33 0.18 -11.39
N CYS A 336 3.90 1.38 -11.69
CA CYS A 336 4.70 2.59 -11.52
C CYS A 336 3.85 3.75 -10.97
N ALA A 337 4.52 4.71 -10.35
CA ALA A 337 3.92 5.97 -9.95
C ALA A 337 4.25 7.04 -11.00
N TYR A 338 3.28 7.90 -11.30
CA TYR A 338 3.43 9.04 -12.18
C TYR A 338 2.67 10.22 -11.56
N GLY A 339 3.40 11.19 -11.07
CA GLY A 339 2.83 12.22 -10.21
C GLY A 339 2.10 11.58 -9.01
N GLU A 340 0.85 11.95 -8.83
CA GLU A 340 -0.02 11.39 -7.78
C GLU A 340 -0.84 10.17 -8.22
N ARG A 341 -0.57 9.63 -9.39
CA ARG A 341 -1.32 8.53 -9.98
C ARG A 341 -0.52 7.24 -9.96
N LEU A 342 -1.19 6.11 -9.78
CA LEU A 342 -0.61 4.78 -9.95
C LEU A 342 -1.04 4.20 -11.30
N PHE A 343 -0.08 3.69 -12.03
CA PHE A 343 -0.30 2.97 -13.28
C PHE A 343 0.11 1.51 -13.11
N VAL A 344 -0.64 0.64 -13.76
CA VAL A 344 -0.38 -0.80 -13.74
C VAL A 344 -0.40 -1.35 -15.15
N ASN A 345 0.50 -2.27 -15.44
CA ASN A 345 0.49 -3.03 -16.71
C ASN A 345 -0.30 -4.32 -16.51
N ARG A 346 -1.30 -4.51 -17.36
CA ARG A 346 -2.11 -5.72 -17.42
C ARG A 346 -2.17 -6.24 -18.86
N GLY A 347 -1.32 -7.20 -19.16
CA GLY A 347 -1.37 -7.86 -20.47
C GLY A 347 -0.86 -7.04 -21.66
N GLY A 348 0.02 -6.03 -21.42
CA GLY A 348 0.63 -5.21 -22.46
C GLY A 348 0.03 -3.81 -22.60
N GLU A 349 -1.01 -3.51 -21.83
CA GLU A 349 -1.59 -2.17 -21.74
C GLU A 349 -1.31 -1.56 -20.39
N GLU A 350 -0.86 -0.31 -20.36
CA GLU A 350 -0.74 0.47 -19.14
C GLU A 350 -2.04 1.19 -18.83
N LYS A 351 -2.45 1.13 -17.58
CA LYS A 351 -3.72 1.71 -17.18
C LYS A 351 -3.59 2.35 -15.81
N GLU A 352 -4.29 3.47 -15.63
CA GLU A 352 -4.34 4.17 -14.35
C GLU A 352 -5.17 3.36 -13.35
N PHE A 353 -4.63 3.17 -12.15
CA PHE A 353 -5.32 2.54 -11.06
C PHE A 353 -6.26 3.54 -10.37
N LEU A 354 -7.56 3.32 -10.46
CA LEU A 354 -8.56 4.13 -9.77
C LEU A 354 -8.98 3.45 -8.47
N PHE A 355 -8.68 4.12 -7.38
CA PHE A 355 -9.04 3.65 -6.06
C PHE A 355 -10.53 3.86 -5.77
N GLY A 356 -11.18 2.86 -5.14
CA GLY A 356 -12.54 2.98 -4.63
C GLY A 356 -13.68 2.86 -5.65
N LYS A 357 -13.40 2.51 -6.92
CA LYS A 357 -14.46 2.24 -7.90
C LYS A 357 -14.73 0.74 -8.04
N ARG A 358 -16.00 0.38 -8.15
CA ARG A 358 -16.45 -0.98 -8.43
C ARG A 358 -16.22 -1.31 -9.90
N ALA A 359 -15.81 -2.53 -10.15
CA ALA A 359 -15.66 -3.02 -11.52
C ALA A 359 -16.96 -3.59 -12.08
N SER A 360 -17.70 -4.37 -11.31
CA SER A 360 -19.02 -4.87 -11.68
C SER A 360 -19.88 -5.17 -10.45
N ASP A 361 -21.19 -5.16 -10.63
CA ASP A 361 -22.18 -5.52 -9.60
C ASP A 361 -22.37 -7.04 -9.49
N ASP A 362 -21.73 -7.84 -10.34
CA ASP A 362 -21.98 -9.29 -10.47
C ASP A 362 -21.16 -10.17 -9.51
N ILE A 363 -20.30 -9.57 -8.67
CA ILE A 363 -19.44 -10.34 -7.79
C ILE A 363 -20.11 -10.57 -6.45
N SER A 364 -20.30 -11.84 -6.12
CA SER A 364 -20.71 -12.28 -4.79
C SER A 364 -19.49 -12.60 -3.92
N TYR A 365 -19.60 -12.39 -2.64
CA TYR A 365 -18.57 -12.75 -1.66
C TYR A 365 -19.17 -13.38 -0.42
N THR A 366 -18.33 -14.14 0.29
CA THR A 366 -18.74 -14.88 1.47
C THR A 366 -17.93 -14.42 2.67
N LEU A 367 -18.62 -14.10 3.74
CA LEU A 367 -18.05 -13.85 5.05
C LEU A 367 -18.40 -15.01 5.98
N GLN A 368 -17.46 -15.41 6.81
CA GLN A 368 -17.73 -16.45 7.79
C GLN A 368 -17.11 -16.14 9.15
N ARG A 369 -17.70 -16.71 10.17
CA ARG A 369 -17.11 -16.85 11.49
C ARG A 369 -17.41 -18.26 12.00
N LEU A 370 -16.37 -18.98 12.35
CA LEU A 370 -16.50 -20.36 12.82
C LEU A 370 -16.26 -20.42 14.32
N ASN A 371 -17.08 -21.20 15.02
CA ASN A 371 -16.94 -21.51 16.43
C ASN A 371 -16.82 -20.27 17.34
N GLU A 372 -17.64 -19.24 17.07
CA GLU A 372 -17.63 -18.04 17.90
C GLU A 372 -18.29 -18.32 19.25
N ASP A 373 -17.52 -18.14 20.31
CA ASP A 373 -17.99 -18.30 21.69
C ASP A 373 -18.28 -16.96 22.39
N PHE A 374 -18.08 -15.83 21.68
CA PHE A 374 -18.25 -14.48 22.19
C PHE A 374 -17.47 -14.19 23.47
N SER A 375 -16.38 -14.90 23.67
CA SER A 375 -15.55 -14.84 24.91
C SER A 375 -16.34 -15.16 26.18
N LYS A 376 -17.37 -16.02 26.07
CA LYS A 376 -18.20 -16.45 27.18
C LYS A 376 -18.22 -17.98 27.25
N LYS A 377 -17.89 -18.53 28.42
CA LYS A 377 -17.95 -19.98 28.65
C LYS A 377 -19.39 -20.48 28.82
N GLY A 378 -19.64 -21.72 28.41
CA GLY A 378 -20.92 -22.42 28.56
C GLY A 378 -21.97 -22.04 27.52
N VAL A 379 -23.17 -22.54 27.74
CA VAL A 379 -24.31 -22.31 26.85
C VAL A 379 -24.74 -20.84 26.91
N LYS A 380 -24.98 -20.26 25.74
CA LYS A 380 -25.45 -18.91 25.57
C LYS A 380 -26.57 -18.86 24.53
N THR A 381 -27.41 -17.86 24.60
CA THR A 381 -28.47 -17.62 23.60
C THR A 381 -28.03 -16.46 22.71
N LEU A 382 -27.86 -16.74 21.43
CA LEU A 382 -27.75 -15.70 20.39
C LEU A 382 -29.16 -15.18 20.11
N LYS A 383 -29.46 -14.00 20.60
CA LYS A 383 -30.77 -13.36 20.48
C LYS A 383 -30.94 -12.78 19.09
N ARG A 384 -29.95 -12.01 18.70
CA ARG A 384 -30.03 -11.16 17.51
C ARG A 384 -28.67 -11.03 16.84
N LEU A 385 -28.67 -11.00 15.53
CA LEU A 385 -27.52 -10.62 14.70
C LEU A 385 -27.92 -9.35 13.92
N THR A 386 -27.15 -8.28 14.06
CA THR A 386 -27.39 -7.01 13.35
C THR A 386 -26.29 -6.82 12.32
N LEU A 387 -26.69 -6.57 11.07
CA LEU A 387 -25.79 -6.32 9.95
C LEU A 387 -25.98 -4.89 9.46
N TYR A 388 -24.88 -4.19 9.22
CA TYR A 388 -24.83 -2.81 8.75
C TYR A 388 -24.34 -2.78 7.31
N GLY A 389 -25.02 -2.02 6.43
CA GLY A 389 -24.61 -1.92 5.03
C GLY A 389 -25.75 -1.65 4.08
N THR A 390 -25.54 -1.93 2.78
CA THR A 390 -26.54 -1.78 1.71
C THR A 390 -26.61 -3.04 0.86
N GLY A 391 -27.73 -3.28 0.19
CA GLY A 391 -27.96 -4.46 -0.64
C GLY A 391 -28.65 -5.61 0.10
N THR A 392 -28.40 -6.86 -0.31
CA THR A 392 -29.05 -8.06 0.25
C THR A 392 -28.01 -9.08 0.72
N ALA A 393 -28.25 -9.68 1.88
CA ALA A 393 -27.45 -10.74 2.44
C ALA A 393 -28.30 -11.98 2.74
N GLU A 394 -27.77 -13.17 2.44
CA GLU A 394 -28.23 -14.45 2.96
C GLU A 394 -27.31 -14.88 4.08
N VAL A 395 -27.87 -15.12 5.26
CA VAL A 395 -27.09 -15.48 6.45
C VAL A 395 -27.48 -16.84 6.94
N ASN A 396 -26.52 -17.75 7.01
CA ASN A 396 -26.64 -19.08 7.59
C ASN A 396 -26.05 -19.08 8.99
N VAL A 397 -26.84 -19.48 9.99
CA VAL A 397 -26.42 -19.60 11.40
C VAL A 397 -26.44 -21.07 11.79
N TYR A 398 -25.31 -21.57 12.26
CA TYR A 398 -25.13 -22.93 12.78
C TYR A 398 -24.97 -22.87 14.30
N CYS A 399 -25.65 -23.77 15.02
CA CYS A 399 -25.65 -23.83 16.48
C CYS A 399 -24.79 -25.00 16.96
N GLY A 400 -23.66 -24.70 17.61
CA GLY A 400 -22.75 -25.72 18.11
C GLY A 400 -22.15 -26.58 17.01
N LYS A 401 -22.46 -27.89 17.05
CA LYS A 401 -21.99 -28.89 16.06
C LYS A 401 -23.03 -29.22 14.99
N GLU A 402 -24.14 -28.50 14.92
CA GLU A 402 -25.15 -28.74 13.92
C GLU A 402 -24.61 -28.48 12.51
N THR A 403 -24.96 -29.34 11.57
CA THR A 403 -24.55 -29.24 10.16
C THR A 403 -25.60 -28.56 9.30
N THR A 404 -26.85 -28.46 9.80
CA THR A 404 -27.94 -27.79 9.10
C THR A 404 -28.09 -26.37 9.64
N PRO A 405 -27.94 -25.33 8.81
CA PRO A 405 -28.06 -23.95 9.25
C PRO A 405 -29.52 -23.52 9.34
N LYS A 406 -29.74 -22.48 10.14
CA LYS A 406 -30.92 -21.62 9.98
C LYS A 406 -30.55 -20.50 9.01
N THR A 407 -31.31 -20.39 7.94
CA THR A 407 -31.07 -19.43 6.85
C THR A 407 -31.99 -18.23 6.98
N TYR A 408 -31.41 -17.05 6.86
CA TYR A 408 -32.12 -15.76 6.89
C TYR A 408 -31.70 -14.95 5.66
N VAL A 409 -32.70 -14.41 4.95
CA VAL A 409 -32.46 -13.48 3.84
C VAL A 409 -32.95 -12.10 4.28
N THR A 410 -32.09 -11.10 4.14
CA THR A 410 -32.42 -9.75 4.62
C THR A 410 -31.83 -8.67 3.72
N ALA A 411 -32.60 -7.59 3.51
CA ALA A 411 -32.07 -6.36 2.97
C ALA A 411 -31.29 -5.63 4.07
N LEU A 412 -30.07 -5.22 3.76
CA LEU A 412 -29.20 -4.49 4.68
C LEU A 412 -29.61 -3.03 4.80
N SER A 413 -29.23 -2.40 5.90
CA SER A 413 -29.41 -0.98 6.15
C SER A 413 -28.14 -0.41 6.79
N GLU A 414 -27.78 0.81 6.43
CA GLU A 414 -26.66 1.54 7.04
C GLU A 414 -26.87 1.79 8.54
N THR A 415 -28.13 1.90 8.98
CA THR A 415 -28.48 2.03 10.39
C THR A 415 -28.54 0.70 11.13
N GLY A 416 -28.29 -0.40 10.43
CA GLY A 416 -28.34 -1.75 10.97
C GLY A 416 -29.68 -2.46 10.75
N LYS A 417 -29.62 -3.66 10.18
CA LYS A 417 -30.75 -4.56 10.03
C LYS A 417 -30.58 -5.76 10.94
N SER A 418 -31.50 -5.96 11.84
CA SER A 418 -31.49 -7.04 12.81
C SER A 418 -32.21 -8.28 12.32
N ILE A 419 -31.62 -9.42 12.55
CA ILE A 419 -32.15 -10.77 12.36
C ILE A 419 -32.37 -11.37 13.75
N GLU A 420 -33.59 -11.75 14.07
CA GLU A 420 -33.91 -12.46 15.32
C GLU A 420 -33.52 -13.95 15.17
N VAL A 421 -32.51 -14.39 15.90
CA VAL A 421 -32.02 -15.76 15.84
C VAL A 421 -32.64 -16.64 16.92
N ASN A 422 -32.59 -16.22 18.18
CA ASN A 422 -33.20 -16.88 19.35
C ASN A 422 -32.76 -18.32 19.58
N GLU A 423 -31.49 -18.64 19.30
CA GLU A 423 -30.93 -19.97 19.45
C GLU A 423 -29.94 -20.06 20.61
N SER A 424 -29.81 -21.27 21.18
CA SER A 424 -28.93 -21.53 22.31
C SER A 424 -27.91 -22.61 22.00
N ALA A 425 -26.63 -22.29 22.16
CA ALA A 425 -25.52 -23.21 21.95
C ALA A 425 -24.28 -22.78 22.76
N GLU A 426 -23.26 -23.63 22.81
CA GLU A 426 -21.95 -23.29 23.39
C GLU A 426 -21.11 -22.39 22.46
N SER A 427 -21.30 -22.55 21.15
CA SER A 427 -20.68 -21.72 20.11
C SER A 427 -21.62 -21.58 18.93
N PHE A 428 -21.34 -20.60 18.08
CA PHE A 428 -22.09 -20.33 16.85
C PHE A 428 -21.12 -20.23 15.68
N SER A 429 -21.57 -20.68 14.53
CA SER A 429 -20.88 -20.39 13.27
C SER A 429 -21.84 -19.66 12.35
N PHE A 430 -21.35 -18.66 11.62
CA PHE A 430 -22.15 -17.93 10.64
C PHE A 430 -21.45 -17.90 9.31
N THR A 431 -22.25 -17.93 8.26
CA THR A 431 -21.80 -17.67 6.90
C THR A 431 -22.76 -16.67 6.27
N ALA A 432 -22.27 -15.54 5.81
CA ALA A 432 -23.07 -14.56 5.10
C ALA A 432 -22.64 -14.56 3.63
N PHE A 433 -23.61 -14.81 2.75
CA PHE A 433 -23.47 -14.69 1.31
C PHE A 433 -24.01 -13.33 0.89
N LEU A 434 -23.19 -12.57 0.21
CA LEU A 434 -23.45 -11.21 -0.18
C LEU A 434 -23.42 -11.12 -1.71
N SER A 435 -24.55 -10.76 -2.29
CA SER A 435 -24.69 -10.61 -3.74
C SER A 435 -23.96 -9.37 -4.25
N GLY A 436 -23.75 -9.28 -5.56
CA GLY A 436 -23.17 -8.13 -6.21
C GLY A 436 -23.89 -6.83 -5.83
N GLY A 437 -23.12 -5.75 -5.73
CA GLY A 437 -23.64 -4.47 -5.26
C GLY A 437 -23.89 -4.34 -3.75
N THR A 438 -23.78 -5.42 -2.98
CA THR A 438 -23.93 -5.39 -1.53
C THR A 438 -22.69 -4.83 -0.85
N THR A 439 -22.90 -3.93 0.12
CA THR A 439 -21.86 -3.40 0.99
C THR A 439 -22.16 -3.81 2.42
N LEU A 440 -21.22 -4.48 3.10
CA LEU A 440 -21.31 -4.74 4.54
C LEU A 440 -20.28 -3.89 5.28
N THR A 441 -20.74 -3.05 6.22
CA THR A 441 -19.88 -2.13 6.97
C THR A 441 -19.59 -2.62 8.39
N GLY A 442 -20.38 -3.56 8.89
CA GLY A 442 -20.20 -4.12 10.22
C GLY A 442 -21.22 -5.18 10.56
N ALA A 443 -20.95 -5.89 11.66
CA ALA A 443 -21.87 -6.86 12.23
C ALA A 443 -21.77 -6.85 13.75
N GLU A 444 -22.91 -7.05 14.43
CA GLU A 444 -23.02 -7.15 15.88
C GLU A 444 -23.88 -8.34 16.27
N ALA A 445 -23.55 -8.99 17.37
CA ALA A 445 -24.33 -10.07 17.95
C ALA A 445 -24.79 -9.69 19.36
N GLU A 446 -26.08 -9.84 19.63
CA GLU A 446 -26.66 -9.70 20.96
C GLU A 446 -26.78 -11.09 21.60
N VAL A 447 -26.05 -11.30 22.69
CA VAL A 447 -25.87 -12.61 23.32
C VAL A 447 -26.24 -12.55 24.80
N TYR A 448 -27.02 -13.52 25.25
CA TYR A 448 -27.30 -13.76 26.66
C TYR A 448 -26.48 -14.96 27.14
N ALA A 449 -25.53 -14.74 28.04
CA ALA A 449 -24.76 -15.81 28.66
C ALA A 449 -25.43 -16.23 29.96
N PHE A 450 -25.61 -17.54 30.13
CA PHE A 450 -26.10 -18.10 31.39
C PHE A 450 -24.89 -18.31 32.32
N GLY A 451 -24.55 -17.31 33.12
CA GLY A 451 -23.53 -17.47 34.14
C GLY A 451 -24.01 -18.39 35.25
N ARG A 452 -23.32 -19.54 35.47
CA ARG A 452 -23.32 -20.12 36.80
C ARG A 452 -22.47 -19.18 37.64
N LYS A 453 -23.08 -18.62 38.70
CA LYS A 453 -22.34 -18.00 39.81
C LYS A 453 -21.56 -19.09 40.54
#